data_8d27559674a0fb33768022efab0bf3be
#
_entry.id   8d27559674a0fb33768022efab0bf3be
#
_cell.length_a   1.000
_cell.length_b   1.000
_cell.length_c   1.000
_cell.angle_alpha   90.00
_cell.angle_beta   90.00
_cell.angle_gamma   90.00
#
_symmetry.space_group_name_H-M   'P 1'
#
loop_
_entity.id
_entity.type
_entity.pdbx_description
1 polymer ?
#
loop_
_entity_poly.entity_id
_entity_poly.type
_entity_poly.pdbx_seq_one_letter_code
_entity_poly.pdbx_strand_id
1 'polypeptide(L)'
;MYLDEKSFENVVKNSPIAAIDLCILNESKEILLGKRINHPARSFFFVPGGRIRKGEKLFFCIQRILKSEINYEILEEDFSKISLLGVFQHFYDNNFYGNNLFSSHYVVLVYVIKLKDLKKSKIGIINDQHDEYIWYNDSQSENLLIHPYCKEYLDKL
;
A
#
# COMPACT_ATOMS: atom_id res chain seq x y z
N MET A 1 17.00 -6.64 1.73
CA MET A 1 17.49 -7.69 0.80
C MET A 1 16.46 -7.90 -0.30
N TYR A 2 16.88 -7.89 -1.56
CA TYR A 2 16.05 -8.26 -2.71
C TYR A 2 16.17 -9.78 -2.91
N LEU A 3 15.05 -10.49 -3.00
CA LEU A 3 15.05 -11.92 -3.32
C LEU A 3 15.03 -12.07 -4.84
N ASP A 4 15.73 -13.07 -5.38
CA ASP A 4 15.52 -13.53 -6.75
C ASP A 4 14.10 -14.10 -6.90
N GLU A 5 13.65 -14.25 -8.15
CA GLU A 5 12.29 -14.65 -8.46
C GLU A 5 11.90 -16.00 -7.84
N LYS A 6 12.76 -17.00 -7.95
CA LYS A 6 12.52 -18.35 -7.42
C LYS A 6 12.44 -18.37 -5.88
N SER A 7 13.32 -17.61 -5.23
CA SER A 7 13.32 -17.45 -3.78
C SER A 7 12.06 -16.74 -3.31
N PHE A 8 11.61 -15.70 -4.03
CA PHE A 8 10.38 -15.01 -3.71
C PHE A 8 9.14 -15.89 -3.91
N GLU A 9 9.09 -16.66 -5.00
CA GLU A 9 8.04 -17.64 -5.24
C GLU A 9 7.90 -18.65 -4.09
N ASN A 10 9.01 -19.17 -3.58
CA ASN A 10 9.02 -20.08 -2.43
C ASN A 10 8.47 -19.41 -1.16
N VAL A 11 8.76 -18.12 -0.93
CA VAL A 11 8.18 -17.37 0.19
C VAL A 11 6.68 -17.25 0.03
N VAL A 12 6.18 -16.85 -1.16
CA VAL A 12 4.73 -16.70 -1.40
C VAL A 12 3.97 -18.01 -1.22
N LYS A 13 4.56 -19.13 -1.65
CA LYS A 13 3.96 -20.47 -1.52
C LYS A 13 3.86 -20.97 -0.09
N ASN A 14 4.85 -20.66 0.75
CA ASN A 14 5.06 -21.36 2.00
C ASN A 14 4.96 -20.49 3.27
N SER A 15 4.75 -19.17 3.12
CA SER A 15 4.71 -18.25 4.25
C SER A 15 3.80 -17.06 3.99
N PRO A 16 3.11 -16.54 5.01
CA PRO A 16 2.48 -15.23 4.90
C PRO A 16 3.52 -14.16 4.59
N ILE A 17 3.13 -13.20 3.76
CA ILE A 17 3.96 -12.06 3.37
C ILE A 17 3.65 -10.90 4.30
N ALA A 18 4.63 -10.41 5.05
CA ALA A 18 4.49 -9.17 5.80
C ALA A 18 4.52 -7.97 4.85
N ALA A 19 3.51 -7.10 4.93
CA ALA A 19 3.36 -5.93 4.08
C ALA A 19 2.95 -4.70 4.88
N ILE A 20 3.12 -3.53 4.27
CA ILE A 20 2.64 -2.24 4.76
C ILE A 20 1.74 -1.63 3.68
N ASP A 21 0.57 -1.15 4.08
CA ASP A 21 -0.32 -0.32 3.29
C ASP A 21 -0.45 1.06 3.94
N LEU A 22 -0.56 2.11 3.11
CA LEU A 22 -0.49 3.51 3.54
C LEU A 22 -1.77 4.27 3.19
N CYS A 23 -2.59 4.56 4.19
CA CYS A 23 -3.71 5.47 4.08
C CYS A 23 -3.19 6.91 4.15
N ILE A 24 -2.96 7.52 2.99
CA ILE A 24 -2.40 8.87 2.88
C ILE A 24 -3.54 9.85 2.73
N LEU A 25 -3.67 10.78 3.69
CA LEU A 25 -4.72 11.79 3.74
C LEU A 25 -4.15 13.17 3.40
N ASN A 26 -4.84 13.89 2.50
CA ASN A 26 -4.55 15.28 2.20
C ASN A 26 -5.19 16.23 3.24
N GLU A 27 -5.05 17.55 3.05
CA GLU A 27 -5.62 18.57 3.93
C GLU A 27 -7.16 18.54 3.99
N SER A 28 -7.80 18.15 2.89
CA SER A 28 -9.26 17.98 2.78
C SER A 28 -9.75 16.65 3.35
N LYS A 29 -8.86 15.84 3.94
CA LYS A 29 -9.10 14.48 4.44
C LYS A 29 -9.51 13.46 3.37
N GLU A 30 -9.21 13.74 2.11
CA GLU A 30 -9.36 12.77 1.03
C GLU A 30 -8.19 11.79 1.08
N ILE A 31 -8.45 10.53 0.75
CA ILE A 31 -7.43 9.46 0.74
C ILE A 31 -6.86 9.25 -0.66
N LEU A 32 -5.56 9.05 -0.75
CA LEU A 32 -4.90 8.71 -2.01
C LEU A 32 -5.16 7.24 -2.36
N LEU A 33 -5.79 7.01 -3.51
CA LEU A 33 -5.97 5.69 -4.11
C LEU A 33 -5.31 5.61 -5.48
N GLY A 34 -4.67 4.48 -5.77
CA GLY A 34 -4.10 4.18 -7.06
C GLY A 34 -4.78 2.98 -7.72
N LYS A 35 -5.01 3.03 -9.04
CA LYS A 35 -5.55 1.92 -9.81
C LYS A 35 -4.43 0.92 -10.11
N ARG A 36 -4.53 -0.28 -9.53
CA ARG A 36 -3.48 -1.30 -9.62
C ARG A 36 -3.33 -1.87 -11.03
N ILE A 37 -2.09 -1.98 -11.51
CA ILE A 37 -1.74 -2.68 -12.77
C ILE A 37 -1.23 -4.10 -12.53
N ASN A 38 -0.78 -4.40 -11.30
CA ASN A 38 -0.18 -5.67 -10.93
C ASN A 38 -1.12 -6.56 -10.08
N HIS A 39 -0.92 -7.87 -10.17
CA HIS A 39 -1.57 -8.83 -9.27
C HIS A 39 -0.92 -8.85 -7.87
N PRO A 40 -1.67 -9.24 -6.84
CA PRO A 40 -3.13 -9.41 -6.81
C PRO A 40 -3.87 -8.06 -6.88
N ALA A 41 -5.21 -8.09 -6.99
CA ALA A 41 -6.08 -6.91 -7.02
C ALA A 41 -5.89 -5.99 -8.25
N ARG A 42 -5.43 -6.53 -9.38
CA ARG A 42 -5.32 -5.79 -10.65
C ARG A 42 -6.65 -5.15 -11.04
N SER A 43 -6.60 -3.93 -11.56
CA SER A 43 -7.73 -3.09 -11.99
C SER A 43 -8.59 -2.50 -10.86
N PHE A 44 -8.36 -2.87 -9.61
CA PHE A 44 -8.99 -2.23 -8.46
C PHE A 44 -8.23 -0.98 -8.03
N PHE A 45 -8.96 -0.02 -7.47
CA PHE A 45 -8.35 1.05 -6.67
C PHE A 45 -7.95 0.53 -5.30
N PHE A 46 -6.75 0.90 -4.87
CA PHE A 46 -6.16 0.49 -3.61
C PHE A 46 -5.22 1.59 -3.08
N VAL A 47 -4.93 1.55 -1.78
CA VAL A 47 -3.91 2.45 -1.21
C VAL A 47 -2.50 2.05 -1.64
N PRO A 48 -1.53 2.97 -1.67
CA PRO A 48 -0.11 2.64 -1.85
C PRO A 48 0.37 1.63 -0.81
N GLY A 49 1.20 0.68 -1.23
CA GLY A 49 1.68 -0.34 -0.31
C GLY A 49 2.81 -1.20 -0.88
N GLY A 50 3.34 -2.08 -0.02
CA GLY A 50 4.38 -3.00 -0.44
C GLY A 50 4.87 -3.94 0.66
N ARG A 51 5.49 -5.03 0.25
CA ARG A 51 6.05 -6.01 1.20
C ARG A 51 7.22 -5.42 1.99
N ILE A 52 7.34 -5.84 3.25
CA ILE A 52 8.51 -5.58 4.08
C ILE A 52 9.64 -6.51 3.60
N ARG A 53 10.83 -5.96 3.41
CA ARG A 53 12.00 -6.74 2.99
C ARG A 53 12.74 -7.28 4.23
N LYS A 54 13.38 -8.42 4.11
CA LYS A 54 14.20 -8.97 5.20
C LYS A 54 15.27 -7.98 5.66
N GLY A 55 15.28 -7.68 6.96
CA GLY A 55 16.21 -6.74 7.59
C GLY A 55 15.82 -5.26 7.42
N GLU A 56 14.66 -4.96 6.82
CA GLU A 56 14.17 -3.60 6.63
C GLU A 56 13.38 -3.14 7.86
N LYS A 57 13.75 -2.00 8.45
CA LYS A 57 12.96 -1.36 9.52
C LYS A 57 11.69 -0.76 8.94
N LEU A 58 10.61 -0.69 9.74
CA LEU A 58 9.29 -0.16 9.29
C LEU A 58 9.40 1.25 8.69
N PHE A 59 10.16 2.14 9.33
CA PHE A 59 10.41 3.49 8.80
C PHE A 59 10.97 3.45 7.36
N PHE A 60 12.01 2.66 7.11
CA PHE A 60 12.63 2.56 5.78
C PHE A 60 11.71 1.90 4.75
N CYS A 61 10.86 0.96 5.18
CA CYS A 61 9.83 0.38 4.31
C CYS A 61 8.81 1.43 3.88
N ILE A 62 8.27 2.20 4.83
CA ILE A 62 7.33 3.30 4.55
C ILE A 62 7.97 4.35 3.65
N GLN A 63 9.19 4.79 3.96
CA GLN A 63 9.93 5.77 3.14
C GLN A 63 10.13 5.27 1.70
N ARG A 64 10.51 4.00 1.53
CA ARG A 64 10.68 3.37 0.22
C ARG A 64 9.37 3.32 -0.58
N ILE A 65 8.26 2.94 0.06
CA ILE A 65 6.94 2.91 -0.58
C ILE A 65 6.54 4.33 -1.01
N LEU A 66 6.62 5.31 -0.11
CA LEU A 66 6.32 6.70 -0.43
C LEU A 66 7.19 7.23 -1.57
N LYS A 67 8.48 6.92 -1.56
CA LYS A 67 9.42 7.34 -2.61
C LYS A 67 9.08 6.70 -3.96
N SER A 68 8.82 5.39 -3.99
CA SER A 68 8.59 4.66 -5.24
C SER A 68 7.22 4.95 -5.86
N GLU A 69 6.19 5.21 -5.04
CA GLU A 69 4.82 5.37 -5.56
C GLU A 69 4.41 6.82 -5.80
N ILE A 70 4.83 7.73 -4.93
CA ILE A 70 4.40 9.13 -5.00
C ILE A 70 5.55 10.13 -4.94
N ASN A 71 6.80 9.66 -5.07
CA ASN A 71 8.01 10.49 -4.97
C ASN A 71 8.05 11.39 -3.73
N TYR A 72 7.54 10.91 -2.61
CA TYR A 72 7.49 11.64 -1.36
C TYR A 72 8.56 11.13 -0.39
N GLU A 73 9.24 12.05 0.28
CA GLU A 73 10.24 11.72 1.30
C GLU A 73 9.79 12.26 2.65
N ILE A 74 9.84 11.38 3.66
CA ILE A 74 9.60 11.73 5.06
C ILE A 74 10.90 11.80 5.83
N LEU A 75 10.96 12.67 6.83
CA LEU A 75 12.07 12.73 7.76
C LEU A 75 11.86 11.69 8.88
N GLU A 76 12.97 11.18 9.45
CA GLU A 76 12.88 10.18 10.54
C GLU A 76 12.11 10.72 11.76
N GLU A 77 12.24 12.02 12.05
CA GLU A 77 11.48 12.71 13.10
C GLU A 77 9.96 12.74 12.86
N ASP A 78 9.52 12.68 11.60
CA ASP A 78 8.10 12.66 11.23
C ASP A 78 7.47 11.27 11.43
N PHE A 79 8.29 10.23 11.62
CA PHE A 79 7.77 8.86 11.80
C PHE A 79 6.85 8.74 13.04
N SER A 80 7.13 9.49 14.09
CA SER A 80 6.27 9.54 15.29
C SER A 80 4.86 10.10 15.04
N LYS A 81 4.65 10.80 13.91
CA LYS A 81 3.35 11.36 13.50
C LYS A 81 2.54 10.39 12.64
N ILE A 82 3.15 9.27 12.22
CA ILE A 82 2.51 8.22 11.44
C ILE A 82 1.90 7.22 12.41
N SER A 83 0.58 7.02 12.33
CA SER A 83 -0.13 6.14 13.25
C SER A 83 -0.50 4.81 12.62
N LEU A 84 -0.41 3.72 13.38
CA LEU A 84 -0.90 2.41 12.97
C LEU A 84 -2.44 2.41 13.06
N LEU A 85 -3.12 2.16 11.93
CA LEU A 85 -4.57 1.96 11.88
C LEU A 85 -4.95 0.58 12.43
N GLY A 86 -4.16 -0.43 12.06
CA GLY A 86 -4.39 -1.80 12.50
C GLY A 86 -3.56 -2.81 11.72
N VAL A 87 -3.78 -4.09 12.06
CA VAL A 87 -3.21 -5.24 11.36
C VAL A 87 -4.33 -6.00 10.69
N PHE A 88 -4.17 -6.28 9.40
CA PHE A 88 -5.16 -6.93 8.56
C PHE A 88 -4.59 -8.17 7.89
N GLN A 89 -5.46 -9.04 7.36
CA GLN A 89 -5.06 -10.21 6.61
C GLN A 89 -5.74 -10.20 5.24
N HIS A 90 -4.94 -10.42 4.19
CA HIS A 90 -5.47 -10.53 2.83
C HIS A 90 -5.17 -11.92 2.29
N PHE A 91 -6.21 -12.57 1.79
CA PHE A 91 -6.14 -13.89 1.16
C PHE A 91 -6.56 -13.74 -0.29
N TYR A 92 -5.69 -14.14 -1.20
CA TYR A 92 -5.95 -14.11 -2.63
C TYR A 92 -5.80 -15.52 -3.22
N ASP A 93 -6.74 -15.94 -4.06
CA ASP A 93 -6.66 -17.20 -4.78
C ASP A 93 -5.57 -17.21 -5.85
N ASN A 94 -5.07 -16.02 -6.23
CA ASN A 94 -3.96 -15.81 -7.15
C ASN A 94 -2.73 -15.27 -6.42
N ASN A 95 -1.67 -15.04 -7.18
CA ASN A 95 -0.40 -14.57 -6.66
C ASN A 95 0.16 -13.40 -7.50
N PHE A 96 1.31 -12.88 -7.10
CA PHE A 96 2.02 -11.78 -7.77
C PHE A 96 2.27 -12.05 -9.27
N TYR A 97 2.43 -13.32 -9.67
CA TYR A 97 2.64 -13.71 -11.07
C TYR A 97 1.35 -13.73 -11.90
N GLY A 98 0.20 -13.48 -11.30
CA GLY A 98 -1.11 -13.44 -11.97
C GLY A 98 -1.64 -14.82 -12.39
N ASN A 99 -1.13 -15.90 -11.80
CA ASN A 99 -1.63 -17.24 -12.01
C ASN A 99 -2.27 -17.79 -10.73
N ASN A 100 -3.05 -18.87 -10.85
CA ASN A 100 -3.74 -19.55 -9.75
C ASN A 100 -3.05 -20.87 -9.35
N LEU A 101 -1.75 -21.03 -9.63
CA LEU A 101 -1.00 -22.23 -9.25
C LEU A 101 -0.82 -22.35 -7.74
N PHE A 102 -0.84 -21.22 -7.06
CA PHE A 102 -0.83 -21.12 -5.60
C PHE A 102 -1.45 -19.78 -5.15
N SER A 103 -2.06 -19.80 -3.99
CA SER A 103 -2.64 -18.63 -3.33
C SER A 103 -1.56 -17.73 -2.72
N SER A 104 -1.94 -16.52 -2.34
CA SER A 104 -1.09 -15.66 -1.53
C SER A 104 -1.80 -15.18 -0.27
N HIS A 105 -1.05 -15.11 0.83
CA HIS A 105 -1.52 -14.65 2.14
C HIS A 105 -0.63 -13.50 2.60
N TYR A 106 -1.25 -12.36 2.92
CA TYR A 106 -0.55 -11.20 3.45
C TYR A 106 -1.00 -10.89 4.88
N VAL A 107 -0.04 -10.57 5.75
CA VAL A 107 -0.26 -9.89 7.02
C VAL A 107 0.15 -8.45 6.83
N VAL A 108 -0.81 -7.54 6.87
CA VAL A 108 -0.63 -6.15 6.46
C VAL A 108 -0.74 -5.22 7.66
N LEU A 109 0.31 -4.42 7.89
CA LEU A 109 0.29 -3.31 8.82
C LEU A 109 -0.19 -2.07 8.05
N VAL A 110 -1.35 -1.54 8.43
CA VAL A 110 -1.92 -0.36 7.77
C VAL A 110 -1.59 0.88 8.59
N TYR A 111 -0.92 1.84 7.95
CA TYR A 111 -0.55 3.10 8.57
C TYR A 111 -1.33 4.27 7.99
N VAL A 112 -1.64 5.25 8.83
CA VAL A 112 -2.27 6.52 8.46
C VAL A 112 -1.21 7.62 8.42
N ILE A 113 -1.14 8.31 7.30
CA ILE A 113 -0.24 9.44 7.06
C ILE A 113 -1.09 10.67 6.74
N LYS A 114 -1.07 11.67 7.61
CA LYS A 114 -1.73 12.96 7.38
C LYS A 114 -0.68 13.93 6.83
N LEU A 115 -0.76 14.28 5.56
CA LEU A 115 0.24 15.12 4.90
C LEU A 115 0.42 16.49 5.54
N LYS A 116 -0.66 17.06 6.11
CA LYS A 116 -0.61 18.34 6.85
C LYS A 116 0.32 18.32 8.08
N ASP A 117 0.56 17.14 8.65
CA ASP A 117 1.37 16.97 9.85
C ASP A 117 2.87 16.79 9.53
N LEU A 118 3.22 16.64 8.25
CA LEU A 118 4.58 16.41 7.79
C LEU A 118 5.21 17.67 7.22
N LYS A 119 6.54 17.77 7.34
CA LYS A 119 7.28 18.98 6.94
C LYS A 119 7.44 19.20 5.43
N LYS A 120 7.27 18.17 4.60
CA LYS A 120 7.35 18.26 3.13
C LYS A 120 5.98 18.09 2.49
N SER A 121 5.64 18.97 1.55
CA SER A 121 4.29 19.09 0.98
C SER A 121 4.16 18.84 -0.53
N LYS A 122 5.21 18.35 -1.23
CA LYS A 122 5.11 18.12 -2.68
C LYS A 122 5.09 16.63 -2.98
N ILE A 123 3.94 16.15 -3.46
CA ILE A 123 3.77 14.81 -4.02
C ILE A 123 4.06 14.87 -5.51
N GLY A 124 5.02 14.06 -5.96
CA GLY A 124 5.22 13.78 -7.36
C GLY A 124 4.69 12.38 -7.65
N ILE A 125 3.79 12.22 -8.59
CA ILE A 125 3.23 10.90 -8.95
C ILE A 125 4.25 10.16 -9.81
N ILE A 126 4.57 8.91 -9.44
CA ILE A 126 5.38 7.97 -10.23
C ILE A 126 4.48 6.77 -10.58
N ASN A 127 4.39 6.42 -11.87
CA ASN A 127 3.45 5.43 -12.38
C ASN A 127 4.04 4.01 -12.50
N ASP A 128 4.75 3.51 -11.48
CA ASP A 128 5.38 2.17 -11.56
C ASP A 128 4.46 1.02 -11.14
N GLN A 129 3.45 1.26 -10.29
CA GLN A 129 2.51 0.24 -9.79
C GLN A 129 1.05 0.53 -10.08
N HIS A 130 0.72 1.77 -10.44
CA HIS A 130 -0.63 2.25 -10.66
C HIS A 130 -0.70 3.08 -11.95
N ASP A 131 -1.77 2.87 -12.74
CA ASP A 131 -2.03 3.64 -13.96
C ASP A 131 -2.55 5.05 -13.66
N GLU A 132 -3.27 5.19 -12.55
CA GLU A 132 -4.02 6.38 -12.20
C GLU A 132 -4.02 6.55 -10.68
N TYR A 133 -3.88 7.78 -10.21
CA TYR A 133 -4.05 8.16 -8.81
C TYR A 133 -5.17 9.16 -8.66
N ILE A 134 -5.99 8.98 -7.64
CA ILE A 134 -7.08 9.88 -7.30
C ILE A 134 -7.05 10.22 -5.81
N TRP A 135 -7.52 11.43 -5.48
CA TRP A 135 -7.92 11.78 -4.12
C TRP A 135 -9.39 11.44 -3.95
N TYR A 136 -9.67 10.44 -3.13
CA TYR A 136 -10.98 9.85 -2.93
C TYR A 136 -11.64 10.37 -1.65
N ASN A 137 -12.94 10.65 -1.74
CA ASN A 137 -13.84 10.82 -0.62
C ASN A 137 -15.16 10.10 -0.87
N ASP A 138 -15.96 9.86 0.17
CA ASP A 138 -17.18 9.06 0.09
C ASP A 138 -18.25 9.64 -0.85
N SER A 139 -18.22 10.95 -1.14
CA SER A 139 -19.16 11.59 -2.07
C SER A 139 -18.92 11.19 -3.54
N GLN A 140 -17.79 10.59 -3.86
CA GLN A 140 -17.38 10.18 -5.22
C GLN A 140 -17.58 8.68 -5.47
N SER A 141 -18.19 7.94 -4.52
CA SER A 141 -18.14 6.48 -4.44
C SER A 141 -18.92 5.71 -5.52
N GLU A 142 -19.82 6.34 -6.27
CA GLU A 142 -20.81 5.61 -7.09
C GLU A 142 -20.25 4.82 -8.28
N ASN A 143 -18.97 5.04 -8.70
CA ASN A 143 -18.41 4.39 -9.91
C ASN A 143 -16.98 3.86 -9.75
N LEU A 144 -16.39 3.86 -8.55
CA LEU A 144 -15.02 3.40 -8.37
C LEU A 144 -14.96 1.93 -7.93
N LEU A 145 -14.21 1.12 -8.67
CA LEU A 145 -13.95 -0.28 -8.33
C LEU A 145 -12.88 -0.34 -7.22
N ILE A 146 -13.28 -0.04 -5.98
CA ILE A 146 -12.42 -0.12 -4.81
C ILE A 146 -12.38 -1.57 -4.31
N HIS A 147 -11.17 -2.10 -4.04
CA HIS A 147 -11.00 -3.45 -3.54
C HIS A 147 -11.64 -3.63 -2.16
N PRO A 148 -12.29 -4.78 -1.87
CA PRO A 148 -12.92 -5.03 -0.56
C PRO A 148 -11.99 -4.80 0.64
N TYR A 149 -10.74 -5.27 0.59
CA TYR A 149 -9.75 -5.03 1.66
C TYR A 149 -9.42 -3.54 1.83
N CYS A 150 -9.39 -2.76 0.75
CA CYS A 150 -9.22 -1.31 0.86
C CYS A 150 -10.43 -0.64 1.52
N LYS A 151 -11.65 -1.10 1.23
CA LYS A 151 -12.87 -0.62 1.90
C LYS A 151 -12.83 -0.83 3.41
N GLU A 152 -12.30 -1.98 3.87
CA GLU A 152 -12.12 -2.24 5.31
C GLU A 152 -11.24 -1.18 6.01
N TYR A 153 -10.29 -0.58 5.28
CA TYR A 153 -9.48 0.52 5.80
C TYR A 153 -10.28 1.82 5.86
N LEU A 154 -11.03 2.12 4.78
CA LEU A 154 -11.85 3.33 4.69
C LEU A 154 -12.89 3.37 5.81
N ASP A 155 -13.51 2.24 6.14
CA ASP A 155 -14.52 2.11 7.21
C ASP A 155 -13.94 2.37 8.62
N LYS A 156 -12.61 2.38 8.77
CA LYS A 156 -11.92 2.60 10.05
C LYS A 156 -11.24 3.96 10.18
N LEU A 157 -11.22 4.75 9.10
CA LEU A 157 -10.63 6.09 9.09
C LEU A 157 -11.59 7.15 9.61
#